data_5f8b997ac26ba78ce1e0c2ab51fda3b7
#
_entry.id   5f8b997ac26ba78ce1e0c2ab51fda3b7
#
_cell.length_a   1.000
_cell.length_b   1.000
_cell.length_c   1.000
_cell.angle_alpha   90.00
_cell.angle_beta   90.00
_cell.angle_gamma   90.00
#
_symmetry.space_group_name_H-M   'P 1'
#
loop_
_entity.id
_entity.type
_entity.pdbx_description
1 polymer ?
#
loop_
_entity_poly.entity_id
_entity_poly.type
_entity_poly.pdbx_seq_one_letter_code
_entity_poly.pdbx_strand_id
1 'polypeptide(L)'
;MLRPKNNKTKPRIKHRPFLKWAGGKFRLTDDLNRVFPKRKQCLIEPFVGAGAVFLNSHFEHYILADINPDLINLFNIVKDNVDAYIEACKPIFFAENANTADYYYTQRDAFNQSSDPFERSVLFLYLNRFGFNGLCRYNSKNEFNVPFGAYKTHYFPEDELRYFAHKAQSAVFLCADFQQTFELADKHSVIYCDPPYAPLPQDTNFTGYAGNAFGLEHQKNLAECAKKAQKEKQISVVISNHDTKFTREIYKGAKFKRVKVQRSISQSSEKRVKVKELIAIFKG
;
A
#
# COMPACT_ATOMS: atom_id res chain seq x y z
N MET A 1 -2.50 -1.58 50.44
CA MET A 1 -2.10 -0.89 49.18
C MET A 1 -2.68 -1.65 47.99
N LEU A 2 -3.74 -1.13 47.40
CA LEU A 2 -4.39 -1.73 46.23
C LEU A 2 -3.60 -1.33 44.96
N ARG A 3 -3.11 -2.31 44.17
CA ARG A 3 -2.50 -2.06 42.85
C ARG A 3 -3.55 -1.50 41.89
N PRO A 4 -3.26 -0.47 41.11
CA PRO A 4 -4.21 0.06 40.14
C PRO A 4 -4.52 -0.97 39.08
N LYS A 5 -5.81 -1.20 38.83
CA LYS A 5 -6.33 -2.09 37.79
C LYS A 5 -5.86 -1.61 36.39
N ASN A 6 -5.35 -2.55 35.60
CA ASN A 6 -5.04 -2.43 34.20
C ASN A 6 -6.13 -1.64 33.44
N ASN A 7 -5.83 -0.42 33.04
CA ASN A 7 -6.62 0.32 32.07
C ASN A 7 -6.45 -0.37 30.71
N LYS A 8 -7.33 -1.30 30.38
CA LYS A 8 -7.48 -1.82 29.00
C LYS A 8 -7.92 -0.63 28.15
N THR A 9 -6.99 -0.04 27.42
CA THR A 9 -7.30 0.96 26.40
C THR A 9 -8.35 0.37 25.46
N LYS A 10 -9.45 1.11 25.23
CA LYS A 10 -10.50 0.72 24.28
C LYS A 10 -9.84 0.34 22.93
N PRO A 11 -10.31 -0.74 22.28
CA PRO A 11 -9.77 -1.11 20.98
C PRO A 11 -9.93 0.07 20.01
N ARG A 12 -8.85 0.52 19.40
CA ARG A 12 -8.90 1.58 18.40
C ARG A 12 -9.66 1.06 17.19
N ILE A 13 -10.60 1.85 16.70
CA ILE A 13 -11.29 1.56 15.44
C ILE A 13 -10.24 1.59 14.33
N LYS A 14 -10.20 0.53 13.51
CA LYS A 14 -9.32 0.46 12.34
C LYS A 14 -10.12 0.74 11.07
N HIS A 15 -9.55 1.57 10.22
CA HIS A 15 -10.15 1.96 8.96
C HIS A 15 -9.54 1.17 7.80
N ARG A 16 -10.38 0.50 7.03
CA ARG A 16 -9.94 -0.24 5.84
C ARG A 16 -9.70 0.72 4.69
N PRO A 17 -8.70 0.46 3.82
CA PRO A 17 -8.59 1.16 2.55
C PRO A 17 -9.81 0.90 1.66
N PHE A 18 -10.20 1.90 0.87
CA PHE A 18 -11.27 1.74 -0.14
C PHE A 18 -10.84 0.90 -1.33
N LEU A 19 -9.53 0.76 -1.58
CA LEU A 19 -8.96 -0.14 -2.59
C LEU A 19 -8.64 -1.51 -1.99
N LYS A 20 -8.79 -2.56 -2.78
CA LYS A 20 -8.14 -3.85 -2.55
C LYS A 20 -6.69 -3.73 -3.02
N TRP A 21 -5.74 -4.23 -2.25
CA TRP A 21 -4.32 -4.15 -2.60
C TRP A 21 -3.56 -5.37 -2.13
N ALA A 22 -2.83 -5.99 -3.05
CA ALA A 22 -2.01 -7.15 -2.72
C ALA A 22 -0.91 -6.76 -1.73
N GLY A 23 -0.71 -7.57 -0.70
CA GLY A 23 0.30 -7.28 0.33
C GLY A 23 -0.10 -6.20 1.35
N GLY A 24 -1.32 -5.66 1.30
CA GLY A 24 -1.79 -4.59 2.19
C GLY A 24 -1.55 -4.86 3.68
N LYS A 25 -1.04 -3.86 4.39
CA LYS A 25 -0.54 -3.96 5.78
C LYS A 25 -1.60 -3.73 6.87
N PHE A 26 -2.88 -3.76 6.53
CA PHE A 26 -3.98 -3.50 7.48
C PHE A 26 -3.87 -4.31 8.78
N ARG A 27 -3.47 -5.59 8.70
CA ARG A 27 -3.31 -6.46 9.88
C ARG A 27 -2.10 -6.10 10.73
N LEU A 28 -1.08 -5.48 10.15
CA LEU A 28 0.18 -5.12 10.82
C LEU A 28 0.22 -3.70 11.38
N THR A 29 -0.81 -2.89 11.14
CA THR A 29 -0.82 -1.47 11.55
C THR A 29 -0.54 -1.27 13.04
N ASP A 30 -1.06 -2.15 13.92
CA ASP A 30 -0.79 -2.05 15.37
C ASP A 30 0.68 -2.36 15.70
N ASP A 31 1.27 -3.33 15.02
CA ASP A 31 2.68 -3.67 15.20
C ASP A 31 3.60 -2.56 14.69
N LEU A 32 3.25 -1.94 13.56
CA LEU A 32 3.96 -0.78 12.99
C LEU A 32 3.85 0.44 13.91
N ASN A 33 2.66 0.76 14.39
CA ASN A 33 2.45 1.88 15.32
C ASN A 33 3.24 1.73 16.65
N ARG A 34 3.54 0.49 17.07
CA ARG A 34 4.39 0.24 18.26
C ARG A 34 5.87 0.48 18.01
N VAL A 35 6.31 0.41 16.76
CA VAL A 35 7.73 0.59 16.40
C VAL A 35 8.04 2.00 15.89
N PHE A 36 7.04 2.76 15.46
CA PHE A 36 7.23 4.15 15.08
C PHE A 36 7.69 5.01 16.26
N PRO A 37 8.61 5.95 16.06
CA PRO A 37 9.02 6.91 17.08
C PRO A 37 7.84 7.80 17.50
N LYS A 38 7.64 7.97 18.81
CA LYS A 38 6.46 8.68 19.35
C LYS A 38 6.48 10.21 19.16
N ARG A 39 7.63 10.80 18.85
CA ARG A 39 7.81 12.26 18.79
C ARG A 39 8.00 12.80 17.38
N LYS A 40 7.73 11.98 16.35
CA LYS A 40 7.83 12.42 14.97
C LYS A 40 6.49 12.97 14.49
N GLN A 41 6.55 14.03 13.69
CA GLN A 41 5.38 14.76 13.22
C GLN A 41 4.93 14.29 11.84
N CYS A 42 5.87 13.81 11.02
CA CYS A 42 5.62 13.41 9.64
C CYS A 42 5.89 11.92 9.42
N LEU A 43 4.95 11.23 8.79
CA LEU A 43 5.16 9.89 8.23
C LEU A 43 5.34 10.00 6.71
N ILE A 44 6.43 9.42 6.22
CA ILE A 44 6.72 9.33 4.78
C ILE A 44 6.57 7.86 4.36
N GLU A 45 5.70 7.59 3.39
CA GLU A 45 5.52 6.25 2.79
C GLU A 45 5.90 6.29 1.30
N PRO A 46 7.12 5.85 0.90
CA PRO A 46 7.54 5.77 -0.51
C PRO A 46 6.81 4.72 -1.34
N PHE A 47 6.08 3.82 -0.70
CA PHE A 47 5.31 2.73 -1.31
C PHE A 47 3.93 2.68 -0.66
N VAL A 48 3.11 3.70 -0.89
CA VAL A 48 1.84 3.87 -0.14
C VAL A 48 0.82 2.78 -0.44
N GLY A 49 0.81 2.22 -1.68
CA GLY A 49 -0.19 1.27 -2.11
C GLY A 49 -1.60 1.75 -1.77
N ALA A 50 -2.44 0.92 -1.12
CA ALA A 50 -3.79 1.34 -0.71
C ALA A 50 -3.85 2.26 0.53
N GLY A 51 -2.72 2.67 1.10
CA GLY A 51 -2.68 3.60 2.24
C GLY A 51 -3.07 2.99 3.59
N ALA A 52 -2.94 1.68 3.77
CA ALA A 52 -3.39 1.01 4.99
C ALA A 52 -2.68 1.52 6.25
N VAL A 53 -1.39 1.86 6.17
CA VAL A 53 -0.61 2.38 7.30
C VAL A 53 -0.94 3.84 7.54
N PHE A 54 -0.99 4.66 6.50
CA PHE A 54 -1.48 6.03 6.55
C PHE A 54 -2.83 6.12 7.29
N LEU A 55 -3.85 5.36 6.85
CA LEU A 55 -5.19 5.40 7.42
C LEU A 55 -5.24 5.03 8.91
N ASN A 56 -4.30 4.23 9.40
CA ASN A 56 -4.29 3.69 10.76
C ASN A 56 -3.11 4.18 11.62
N SER A 57 -2.37 5.19 11.17
CA SER A 57 -1.32 5.86 11.95
C SER A 57 -1.76 7.26 12.39
N HIS A 58 -0.99 7.88 13.31
CA HIS A 58 -1.36 9.15 13.91
C HIS A 58 -0.15 10.09 13.90
N PHE A 59 0.01 10.78 12.76
CA PHE A 59 0.99 11.83 12.55
C PHE A 59 0.26 13.13 12.20
N GLU A 60 0.92 14.25 12.37
CA GLU A 60 0.38 15.56 12.01
C GLU A 60 0.34 15.75 10.49
N HIS A 61 1.37 15.23 9.80
CA HIS A 61 1.55 15.33 8.36
C HIS A 61 1.95 14.00 7.74
N TYR A 62 1.66 13.87 6.45
CA TYR A 62 2.01 12.69 5.66
C TYR A 62 2.55 13.10 4.29
N ILE A 63 3.62 12.42 3.86
CA ILE A 63 4.12 12.43 2.48
C ILE A 63 3.99 11.00 1.96
N LEU A 64 3.09 10.81 1.02
CA LEU A 64 2.68 9.50 0.55
C LEU A 64 3.00 9.39 -0.94
N ALA A 65 3.87 8.45 -1.31
CA ALA A 65 4.29 8.29 -2.68
C ALA A 65 4.07 6.86 -3.19
N ASP A 66 3.88 6.75 -4.48
CA ASP A 66 3.89 5.51 -5.24
C ASP A 66 4.35 5.81 -6.66
N ILE A 67 4.91 4.82 -7.34
CA ILE A 67 5.32 4.96 -8.74
C ILE A 67 4.13 4.89 -9.71
N ASN A 68 2.96 4.43 -9.23
CA ASN A 68 1.76 4.29 -10.06
C ASN A 68 1.00 5.62 -10.16
N PRO A 69 1.00 6.27 -11.35
CA PRO A 69 0.34 7.55 -11.55
C PRO A 69 -1.18 7.47 -11.42
N ASP A 70 -1.82 6.36 -11.83
CA ASP A 70 -3.28 6.21 -11.72
C ASP A 70 -3.71 6.14 -10.25
N LEU A 71 -2.93 5.50 -9.39
CA LEU A 71 -3.16 5.45 -7.95
C LEU A 71 -3.05 6.82 -7.30
N ILE A 72 -1.99 7.55 -7.59
CA ILE A 72 -1.73 8.88 -7.00
C ILE A 72 -2.76 9.89 -7.49
N ASN A 73 -3.11 9.83 -8.76
CA ASN A 73 -4.15 10.67 -9.34
C ASN A 73 -5.51 10.43 -8.67
N LEU A 74 -5.91 9.16 -8.50
CA LEU A 74 -7.11 8.78 -7.76
C LEU A 74 -7.11 9.36 -6.33
N PHE A 75 -6.00 9.26 -5.61
CA PHE A 75 -5.90 9.78 -4.24
C PHE A 75 -6.07 11.30 -4.17
N ASN A 76 -5.48 12.03 -5.11
CA ASN A 76 -5.66 13.49 -5.19
C ASN A 76 -7.11 13.87 -5.53
N ILE A 77 -7.74 13.20 -6.49
CA ILE A 77 -9.14 13.46 -6.86
C ILE A 77 -10.08 13.19 -5.67
N VAL A 78 -9.91 12.06 -4.97
CA VAL A 78 -10.73 11.73 -3.79
C VAL A 78 -10.50 12.73 -2.66
N LYS A 79 -9.25 13.18 -2.45
CA LYS A 79 -8.92 14.23 -1.47
C LYS A 79 -9.60 15.54 -1.78
N ASP A 80 -9.60 15.94 -3.06
CA ASP A 80 -10.04 17.28 -3.47
C ASP A 80 -11.58 17.40 -3.51
N ASN A 81 -12.28 16.37 -4.01
CA ASN A 81 -13.75 16.39 -4.09
C ASN A 81 -14.35 14.98 -4.04
N VAL A 82 -14.45 14.42 -2.85
CA VAL A 82 -14.98 13.06 -2.64
C VAL A 82 -16.44 12.91 -3.03
N ASP A 83 -17.27 13.95 -2.85
CA ASP A 83 -18.71 13.89 -3.18
C ASP A 83 -18.91 13.76 -4.70
N ALA A 84 -18.28 14.61 -5.48
CA ALA A 84 -18.35 14.53 -6.94
C ALA A 84 -17.79 13.19 -7.46
N TYR A 85 -16.71 12.70 -6.85
CA TYR A 85 -16.11 11.41 -7.19
C TYR A 85 -17.06 10.23 -6.91
N ILE A 86 -17.71 10.22 -5.73
CA ILE A 86 -18.70 9.20 -5.36
C ILE A 86 -19.86 9.19 -6.35
N GLU A 87 -20.43 10.36 -6.66
CA GLU A 87 -21.54 10.47 -7.62
C GLU A 87 -21.14 9.98 -9.02
N ALA A 88 -19.91 10.24 -9.47
CA ALA A 88 -19.43 9.74 -10.76
C ALA A 88 -19.21 8.22 -10.78
N CYS A 89 -18.87 7.61 -9.63
CA CYS A 89 -18.68 6.17 -9.53
C CYS A 89 -20.01 5.39 -9.51
N LYS A 90 -21.06 5.93 -8.92
CA LYS A 90 -22.35 5.23 -8.73
C LYS A 90 -22.96 4.64 -10.01
N PRO A 91 -23.03 5.35 -11.14
CA PRO A 91 -23.59 4.79 -12.37
C PRO A 91 -22.88 3.53 -12.86
N ILE A 92 -21.55 3.47 -12.68
CA ILE A 92 -20.73 2.33 -13.11
C ILE A 92 -20.86 1.16 -12.14
N PHE A 93 -20.90 1.43 -10.83
CA PHE A 93 -20.98 0.39 -9.80
C PHE A 93 -22.37 -0.23 -9.69
N PHE A 94 -23.43 0.52 -9.97
CA PHE A 94 -24.83 0.11 -9.80
C PHE A 94 -25.55 -0.14 -11.13
N ALA A 95 -24.81 -0.18 -12.25
CA ALA A 95 -25.38 -0.66 -13.51
C ALA A 95 -25.91 -2.10 -13.33
N GLU A 96 -27.04 -2.43 -13.96
CA GLU A 96 -27.67 -3.75 -13.86
C GLU A 96 -26.71 -4.90 -14.17
N ASN A 97 -25.84 -4.69 -15.15
CA ASN A 97 -24.82 -5.65 -15.59
C ASN A 97 -23.41 -5.39 -15.01
N ALA A 98 -23.27 -4.54 -13.98
CA ALA A 98 -21.96 -4.14 -13.45
C ALA A 98 -21.07 -5.31 -13.05
N ASN A 99 -21.64 -6.44 -12.63
CA ASN A 99 -20.90 -7.64 -12.21
C ASN A 99 -20.89 -8.73 -13.28
N THR A 100 -20.78 -8.37 -14.54
CA THR A 100 -20.59 -9.29 -15.67
C THR A 100 -19.23 -9.13 -16.32
N ALA A 101 -18.75 -10.19 -16.97
CA ALA A 101 -17.46 -10.16 -17.65
C ALA A 101 -17.47 -9.14 -18.81
N ASP A 102 -18.53 -9.09 -19.61
CA ASP A 102 -18.62 -8.22 -20.76
C ASP A 102 -18.57 -6.74 -20.34
N TYR A 103 -19.34 -6.36 -19.32
CA TYR A 103 -19.30 -5.00 -18.80
C TYR A 103 -17.91 -4.65 -18.22
N TYR A 104 -17.31 -5.58 -17.46
CA TYR A 104 -15.96 -5.39 -16.91
C TYR A 104 -14.92 -5.13 -18.00
N TYR A 105 -14.91 -5.93 -19.06
CA TYR A 105 -13.95 -5.75 -20.14
C TYR A 105 -14.21 -4.47 -20.93
N THR A 106 -15.46 -4.07 -21.12
CA THR A 106 -15.81 -2.76 -21.70
C THR A 106 -15.22 -1.62 -20.88
N GLN A 107 -15.40 -1.63 -19.54
CA GLN A 107 -14.84 -0.60 -18.66
C GLN A 107 -13.29 -0.64 -18.64
N ARG A 108 -12.69 -1.81 -18.76
CA ARG A 108 -11.23 -1.94 -18.84
C ARG A 108 -10.68 -1.35 -20.13
N ASP A 109 -11.35 -1.58 -21.24
CA ASP A 109 -10.95 -1.03 -22.52
C ASP A 109 -11.14 0.51 -22.53
N ALA A 110 -12.24 1.02 -21.96
CA ALA A 110 -12.43 2.45 -21.73
C ALA A 110 -11.30 3.07 -20.90
N PHE A 111 -10.93 2.41 -19.79
CA PHE A 111 -9.78 2.84 -18.97
C PHE A 111 -8.48 2.93 -19.78
N ASN A 112 -8.20 1.92 -20.61
CA ASN A 112 -6.98 1.87 -21.39
C ASN A 112 -6.96 2.90 -22.54
N GLN A 113 -8.12 3.34 -23.01
CA GLN A 113 -8.24 4.34 -24.07
C GLN A 113 -8.31 5.78 -23.54
N SER A 114 -8.79 5.96 -22.31
CA SER A 114 -8.96 7.28 -21.72
C SER A 114 -7.63 7.92 -21.33
N SER A 115 -7.48 9.20 -21.63
CA SER A 115 -6.43 10.09 -21.12
C SER A 115 -6.92 11.07 -20.06
N ASP A 116 -8.24 11.11 -19.79
CA ASP A 116 -8.82 11.97 -18.76
C ASP A 116 -8.54 11.43 -17.36
N PRO A 117 -7.84 12.20 -16.49
CA PRO A 117 -7.45 11.72 -15.17
C PRO A 117 -8.65 11.40 -14.26
N PHE A 118 -9.75 12.13 -14.37
CA PHE A 118 -10.92 11.91 -13.54
C PHE A 118 -11.65 10.63 -13.96
N GLU A 119 -11.91 10.47 -15.26
CA GLU A 119 -12.53 9.26 -15.82
C GLU A 119 -11.70 8.02 -15.49
N ARG A 120 -10.37 8.09 -15.70
CA ARG A 120 -9.46 6.99 -15.34
C ARG A 120 -9.57 6.63 -13.86
N SER A 121 -9.68 7.60 -12.98
CA SER A 121 -9.79 7.35 -11.53
C SER A 121 -11.10 6.66 -11.16
N VAL A 122 -12.20 7.03 -11.78
CA VAL A 122 -13.51 6.38 -11.60
C VAL A 122 -13.45 4.93 -12.07
N LEU A 123 -12.93 4.70 -13.27
CA LEU A 123 -12.75 3.37 -13.86
C LEU A 123 -11.75 2.53 -13.06
N PHE A 124 -10.66 3.12 -12.55
CA PHE A 124 -9.67 2.41 -11.75
C PHE A 124 -10.27 1.81 -10.46
N LEU A 125 -11.12 2.57 -9.75
CA LEU A 125 -11.82 2.05 -8.57
C LEU A 125 -12.71 0.86 -8.94
N TYR A 126 -13.50 0.97 -10.02
CA TYR A 126 -14.34 -0.12 -10.50
C TYR A 126 -13.49 -1.35 -10.85
N LEU A 127 -12.46 -1.21 -11.66
CA LEU A 127 -11.57 -2.29 -12.07
C LEU A 127 -10.87 -2.96 -10.88
N ASN A 128 -10.45 -2.18 -9.88
CA ASN A 128 -9.87 -2.72 -8.66
C ASN A 128 -10.88 -3.53 -7.84
N ARG A 129 -12.13 -3.10 -7.78
CA ARG A 129 -13.17 -3.76 -6.97
C ARG A 129 -13.72 -5.02 -7.63
N PHE A 130 -13.86 -5.04 -8.96
CA PHE A 130 -14.41 -6.13 -9.75
C PHE A 130 -13.33 -7.03 -10.40
N GLY A 131 -12.11 -6.57 -10.49
CA GLY A 131 -10.96 -7.32 -11.01
C GLY A 131 -10.48 -8.42 -10.07
N PHE A 132 -9.84 -9.43 -10.64
CA PHE A 132 -9.36 -10.63 -9.94
C PHE A 132 -8.42 -10.27 -8.77
N ASN A 133 -8.80 -10.65 -7.55
CA ASN A 133 -8.08 -10.44 -6.30
C ASN A 133 -7.71 -8.97 -5.98
N GLY A 134 -8.34 -7.98 -6.62
CA GLY A 134 -8.00 -6.58 -6.46
C GLY A 134 -6.54 -6.29 -6.88
N LEU A 135 -6.05 -7.02 -7.86
CA LEU A 135 -4.73 -6.77 -8.42
C LEU A 135 -4.71 -5.44 -9.18
N CYS A 136 -3.56 -4.79 -9.20
CA CYS A 136 -3.24 -3.68 -10.08
C CYS A 136 -2.05 -4.11 -10.93
N ARG A 137 -2.27 -4.29 -12.23
CA ARG A 137 -1.25 -4.82 -13.12
C ARG A 137 -1.42 -4.24 -14.52
N TYR A 138 -0.30 -3.86 -15.12
CA TYR A 138 -0.21 -3.36 -16.49
C TYR A 138 0.67 -4.29 -17.33
N ASN A 139 0.42 -4.35 -18.61
CA ASN A 139 1.26 -5.06 -19.59
C ASN A 139 2.44 -4.17 -20.05
N SER A 140 3.26 -4.68 -20.95
CA SER A 140 4.41 -3.94 -21.52
C SER A 140 4.03 -2.70 -22.35
N LYS A 141 2.75 -2.58 -22.74
CA LYS A 141 2.20 -1.40 -23.42
C LYS A 141 1.59 -0.39 -22.44
N ASN A 142 1.76 -0.61 -21.12
CA ASN A 142 1.16 0.18 -20.06
C ASN A 142 -0.38 0.15 -20.05
N GLU A 143 -0.99 -0.95 -20.51
CA GLU A 143 -2.43 -1.17 -20.47
C GLU A 143 -2.79 -2.02 -19.24
N PHE A 144 -3.84 -1.63 -18.51
CA PHE A 144 -4.38 -2.41 -17.40
C PHE A 144 -4.91 -3.76 -17.90
N ASN A 145 -4.41 -4.86 -17.36
CA ASN A 145 -4.65 -6.20 -17.90
C ASN A 145 -5.13 -7.24 -16.88
N VAL A 146 -5.70 -6.78 -15.76
CA VAL A 146 -6.28 -7.70 -14.77
C VAL A 146 -7.57 -8.30 -15.32
N PRO A 147 -7.80 -9.63 -15.18
CA PRO A 147 -9.04 -10.26 -15.61
C PRO A 147 -10.19 -9.98 -14.62
N PHE A 148 -11.42 -10.23 -15.09
CA PHE A 148 -12.63 -10.17 -14.25
C PHE A 148 -12.53 -11.12 -13.05
N GLY A 149 -12.99 -10.67 -11.88
CA GLY A 149 -12.86 -11.40 -10.62
C GLY A 149 -13.99 -12.37 -10.32
N ALA A 150 -15.12 -12.31 -11.04
CA ALA A 150 -16.31 -13.17 -10.90
C ALA A 150 -16.79 -13.32 -9.43
N TYR A 151 -16.85 -12.21 -8.68
CA TYR A 151 -17.31 -12.23 -7.29
C TYR A 151 -18.82 -12.43 -7.17
N LYS A 152 -19.27 -13.18 -6.16
CA LYS A 152 -20.70 -13.34 -5.87
C LYS A 152 -21.37 -12.06 -5.41
N THR A 153 -20.61 -11.20 -4.71
CA THR A 153 -21.07 -9.91 -4.19
C THR A 153 -20.04 -8.84 -4.47
N HIS A 154 -20.50 -7.63 -4.73
CA HIS A 154 -19.66 -6.45 -4.85
C HIS A 154 -20.05 -5.43 -3.78
N TYR A 155 -19.12 -4.56 -3.44
CA TYR A 155 -19.28 -3.55 -2.39
C TYR A 155 -18.73 -2.22 -2.88
N PHE A 156 -19.54 -1.18 -2.82
CA PHE A 156 -19.12 0.19 -3.09
C PHE A 156 -18.58 0.81 -1.79
N PRO A 157 -17.31 1.24 -1.73
CA PRO A 157 -16.65 1.64 -0.49
C PRO A 157 -16.87 3.12 -0.15
N GLU A 158 -18.12 3.59 -0.06
CA GLU A 158 -18.43 5.01 0.16
C GLU A 158 -17.90 5.52 1.50
N ASP A 159 -18.10 4.79 2.59
CA ASP A 159 -17.62 5.18 3.92
C ASP A 159 -16.09 5.27 3.98
N GLU A 160 -15.42 4.32 3.35
CA GLU A 160 -13.96 4.31 3.27
C GLU A 160 -13.42 5.46 2.42
N LEU A 161 -14.10 5.82 1.32
CA LEU A 161 -13.75 6.99 0.49
C LEU A 161 -13.88 8.28 1.29
N ARG A 162 -14.98 8.47 2.02
CA ARG A 162 -15.22 9.64 2.87
C ARG A 162 -14.18 9.75 3.99
N TYR A 163 -13.88 8.64 4.66
CA TYR A 163 -12.85 8.61 5.68
C TYR A 163 -11.47 8.94 5.11
N PHE A 164 -11.13 8.35 3.95
CA PHE A 164 -9.87 8.65 3.25
C PHE A 164 -9.76 10.13 2.93
N ALA A 165 -10.78 10.73 2.30
CA ALA A 165 -10.79 12.14 1.92
C ALA A 165 -10.59 13.07 3.12
N HIS A 166 -11.28 12.79 4.25
CA HIS A 166 -11.10 13.54 5.48
C HIS A 166 -9.65 13.47 5.99
N LYS A 167 -9.10 12.27 6.08
CA LYS A 167 -7.72 12.07 6.57
C LYS A 167 -6.67 12.62 5.60
N ALA A 168 -6.93 12.55 4.30
CA ALA A 168 -6.05 13.02 3.23
C ALA A 168 -5.78 14.53 3.26
N GLN A 169 -6.56 15.32 4.00
CA GLN A 169 -6.32 16.76 4.15
C GLN A 169 -4.97 17.05 4.84
N SER A 170 -4.44 16.12 5.63
CA SER A 170 -3.10 16.22 6.24
C SER A 170 -1.98 15.57 5.41
N ALA A 171 -2.28 15.13 4.19
CA ALA A 171 -1.35 14.37 3.34
C ALA A 171 -1.05 15.07 2.02
N VAL A 172 0.18 14.85 1.53
CA VAL A 172 0.61 15.16 0.16
C VAL A 172 0.83 13.83 -0.55
N PHE A 173 0.27 13.68 -1.76
CA PHE A 173 0.44 12.49 -2.60
C PHE A 173 1.34 12.81 -3.78
N LEU A 174 2.36 11.99 -4.01
CA LEU A 174 3.40 12.21 -5.01
C LEU A 174 3.57 10.96 -5.91
N CYS A 175 3.49 11.14 -7.22
CA CYS A 175 3.96 10.12 -8.15
C CYS A 175 5.48 10.23 -8.25
N ALA A 176 6.20 9.44 -7.46
CA ALA A 176 7.64 9.55 -7.31
C ALA A 176 8.29 8.21 -6.99
N ASP A 177 9.56 8.06 -7.40
CA ASP A 177 10.41 6.97 -6.95
C ASP A 177 10.78 7.11 -5.46
N PHE A 178 11.06 5.97 -4.82
CA PHE A 178 11.40 5.96 -3.39
C PHE A 178 12.64 6.79 -3.06
N GLN A 179 13.65 6.86 -3.93
CA GLN A 179 14.88 7.63 -3.70
C GLN A 179 14.55 9.13 -3.60
N GLN A 180 13.73 9.65 -4.54
CA GLN A 180 13.24 11.02 -4.49
C GLN A 180 12.45 11.30 -3.20
N THR A 181 11.63 10.34 -2.78
CA THR A 181 10.83 10.46 -1.56
C THR A 181 11.69 10.53 -0.29
N PHE A 182 12.82 9.80 -0.25
CA PHE A 182 13.78 9.85 0.88
C PHE A 182 14.44 11.23 1.02
N GLU A 183 14.61 11.99 -0.07
CA GLU A 183 15.21 13.33 -0.01
C GLU A 183 14.29 14.36 0.66
N LEU A 184 12.97 14.11 0.68
CA LEU A 184 11.99 14.98 1.34
C LEU A 184 12.00 14.84 2.87
N ALA A 185 12.70 13.83 3.40
CA ALA A 185 12.71 13.55 4.84
C ALA A 185 13.63 14.49 5.61
N ASP A 186 13.13 14.97 6.73
CA ASP A 186 13.85 15.79 7.71
C ASP A 186 13.90 15.13 9.11
N LYS A 187 14.50 15.82 10.09
CA LYS A 187 14.62 15.32 11.47
C LYS A 187 13.28 15.07 12.20
N HIS A 188 12.18 15.62 11.71
CA HIS A 188 10.83 15.46 12.27
C HIS A 188 10.08 14.29 11.65
N SER A 189 10.67 13.65 10.63
CA SER A 189 10.07 12.58 9.86
C SER A 189 10.44 11.18 10.37
N VAL A 190 9.59 10.23 10.06
CA VAL A 190 9.88 8.79 10.04
C VAL A 190 9.50 8.24 8.67
N ILE A 191 10.34 7.38 8.09
CA ILE A 191 10.06 6.76 6.80
C ILE A 191 9.59 5.33 7.04
N TYR A 192 8.47 4.95 6.41
CA TYR A 192 8.00 3.56 6.37
C TYR A 192 8.00 3.04 4.93
N CYS A 193 8.72 1.94 4.69
CA CYS A 193 8.80 1.32 3.39
C CYS A 193 8.15 -0.06 3.39
N ASP A 194 7.24 -0.27 2.45
CA ASP A 194 6.62 -1.55 2.13
C ASP A 194 6.84 -1.88 0.63
N PRO A 195 8.11 -2.12 0.23
CA PRO A 195 8.44 -2.37 -1.17
C PRO A 195 7.84 -3.69 -1.67
N PRO A 196 7.78 -3.94 -2.97
CA PRO A 196 7.59 -5.30 -3.48
C PRO A 196 8.61 -6.22 -2.82
N TYR A 197 8.13 -7.33 -2.18
CA TYR A 197 8.98 -8.14 -1.32
C TYR A 197 10.04 -8.92 -2.10
N ALA A 198 11.20 -9.07 -1.48
CA ALA A 198 12.24 -9.95 -1.99
C ALA A 198 11.69 -11.38 -2.15
N PRO A 199 12.02 -12.09 -3.25
CA PRO A 199 11.52 -13.43 -3.50
C PRO A 199 11.98 -14.42 -2.42
N LEU A 200 11.16 -15.43 -2.20
CA LEU A 200 11.52 -16.52 -1.30
C LEU A 200 12.47 -17.49 -2.03
N PRO A 201 13.38 -18.19 -1.31
CA PRO A 201 14.29 -19.17 -1.91
C PRO A 201 13.61 -20.31 -2.68
N GLN A 202 12.32 -20.55 -2.42
CA GLN A 202 11.50 -21.59 -3.05
C GLN A 202 10.79 -21.12 -4.31
N ASP A 203 10.82 -19.83 -4.61
CA ASP A 203 10.18 -19.25 -5.80
C ASP A 203 11.09 -19.53 -7.02
N THR A 204 11.01 -20.73 -7.59
CA THR A 204 11.80 -21.20 -8.75
C THR A 204 11.51 -20.44 -10.05
N ASN A 205 10.47 -19.61 -10.10
CA ASN A 205 10.11 -18.80 -11.26
C ASN A 205 10.76 -17.40 -11.26
N PHE A 206 12.02 -17.33 -10.88
CA PHE A 206 12.80 -16.09 -10.83
C PHE A 206 12.97 -15.41 -12.21
N THR A 207 12.84 -16.19 -13.29
CA THR A 207 12.97 -15.70 -14.68
C THR A 207 11.68 -15.12 -15.27
N GLY A 208 10.50 -15.39 -14.65
CA GLY A 208 9.19 -14.96 -15.16
C GLY A 208 8.72 -13.57 -14.69
N TYR A 209 9.38 -12.95 -13.72
CA TYR A 209 9.04 -11.60 -13.23
C TYR A 209 9.93 -10.49 -13.81
N ALA A 210 10.43 -10.69 -15.02
CA ALA A 210 11.17 -9.66 -15.76
C ALA A 210 10.35 -8.39 -16.10
N GLY A 211 9.08 -8.34 -15.68
CA GLY A 211 8.22 -7.17 -15.81
C GLY A 211 8.09 -6.30 -14.55
N ASN A 212 8.66 -6.72 -13.41
CA ASN A 212 8.59 -5.89 -12.18
C ASN A 212 9.85 -5.03 -12.08
N ALA A 213 9.63 -3.73 -12.14
CA ALA A 213 10.65 -2.71 -11.97
C ALA A 213 11.43 -2.76 -10.64
N PHE A 214 11.07 -3.61 -9.64
CA PHE A 214 11.69 -3.66 -8.31
C PHE A 214 12.40 -5.00 -8.04
N GLY A 215 13.64 -5.14 -8.55
CA GLY A 215 14.48 -6.33 -8.39
C GLY A 215 15.43 -6.27 -7.18
N LEU A 216 16.38 -7.22 -7.09
CA LEU A 216 17.33 -7.31 -5.97
C LEU A 216 18.22 -6.07 -5.84
N GLU A 217 18.58 -5.42 -6.94
CA GLU A 217 19.36 -4.17 -6.89
C GLU A 217 18.55 -3.04 -6.27
N HIS A 218 17.26 -2.92 -6.59
CA HIS A 218 16.38 -1.95 -5.93
C HIS A 218 16.24 -2.22 -4.43
N GLN A 219 16.23 -3.51 -4.01
CA GLN A 219 16.24 -3.87 -2.60
C GLN A 219 17.52 -3.41 -1.88
N LYS A 220 18.68 -3.56 -2.53
CA LYS A 220 19.96 -3.07 -1.99
C LYS A 220 19.98 -1.54 -1.92
N ASN A 221 19.57 -0.87 -3.00
CA ASN A 221 19.49 0.59 -3.05
C ASN A 221 18.58 1.15 -1.95
N LEU A 222 17.41 0.52 -1.71
CA LEU A 222 16.52 0.89 -0.62
C LEU A 222 17.20 0.74 0.75
N ALA A 223 17.96 -0.34 0.96
CA ALA A 223 18.71 -0.55 2.19
C ALA A 223 19.79 0.52 2.39
N GLU A 224 20.50 0.91 1.33
CA GLU A 224 21.49 1.99 1.38
C GLU A 224 20.85 3.36 1.67
N CYS A 225 19.71 3.68 1.03
CA CYS A 225 18.94 4.89 1.37
C CYS A 225 18.55 4.91 2.85
N ALA A 226 18.11 3.78 3.40
CA ALA A 226 17.74 3.69 4.82
C ALA A 226 18.93 3.91 5.76
N LYS A 227 20.08 3.31 5.45
CA LYS A 227 21.33 3.49 6.21
C LYS A 227 21.84 4.94 6.14
N LYS A 228 21.80 5.55 4.95
CA LYS A 228 22.17 6.95 4.73
C LYS A 228 21.27 7.89 5.52
N ALA A 229 19.94 7.73 5.41
CA ALA A 229 18.97 8.53 6.15
C ALA A 229 19.17 8.43 7.67
N GLN A 230 19.45 7.24 8.18
CA GLN A 230 19.76 7.03 9.60
C GLN A 230 21.06 7.74 10.03
N LYS A 231 22.15 7.54 9.28
CA LYS A 231 23.47 8.00 9.69
C LYS A 231 23.66 9.51 9.52
N GLU A 232 23.22 10.03 8.38
CA GLU A 232 23.50 11.42 7.97
C GLU A 232 22.42 12.40 8.44
N LYS A 233 21.13 11.97 8.36
CA LYS A 233 20.00 12.83 8.71
C LYS A 233 19.36 12.50 10.06
N GLN A 234 19.81 11.45 10.76
CA GLN A 234 19.22 10.95 12.02
C GLN A 234 17.72 10.65 11.92
N ILE A 235 17.32 10.11 10.76
CA ILE A 235 15.94 9.77 10.46
C ILE A 235 15.73 8.28 10.74
N SER A 236 14.66 7.97 11.47
CA SER A 236 14.28 6.57 11.66
C SER A 236 13.60 6.02 10.41
N VAL A 237 14.04 4.84 9.96
CA VAL A 237 13.46 4.13 8.81
C VAL A 237 12.98 2.76 9.24
N VAL A 238 11.74 2.42 8.88
CA VAL A 238 11.10 1.13 9.15
C VAL A 238 10.78 0.47 7.82
N ILE A 239 11.27 -0.76 7.60
CA ILE A 239 11.07 -1.48 6.34
C ILE A 239 10.43 -2.84 6.64
N SER A 240 9.32 -3.14 5.96
CA SER A 240 8.71 -4.47 5.94
C SER A 240 9.23 -5.29 4.77
N ASN A 241 9.53 -6.59 4.99
CA ASN A 241 9.94 -7.50 3.92
C ASN A 241 9.80 -8.97 4.36
N HIS A 242 10.08 -9.92 3.46
CA HIS A 242 10.24 -11.33 3.83
C HIS A 242 11.47 -11.53 4.73
N ASP A 243 11.34 -12.41 5.73
CA ASP A 243 12.46 -12.82 6.59
C ASP A 243 13.32 -13.87 5.89
N THR A 244 14.30 -13.42 5.10
CA THR A 244 15.23 -14.25 4.34
C THR A 244 16.69 -13.95 4.72
N LYS A 245 17.63 -14.83 4.34
CA LYS A 245 19.07 -14.57 4.51
C LYS A 245 19.48 -13.28 3.80
N PHE A 246 18.99 -13.08 2.57
CA PHE A 246 19.26 -11.87 1.77
C PHE A 246 18.78 -10.59 2.46
N THR A 247 17.51 -10.53 2.91
CA THR A 247 16.98 -9.32 3.54
C THR A 247 17.65 -9.01 4.86
N ARG A 248 18.05 -10.02 5.64
CA ARG A 248 18.84 -9.82 6.87
C ARG A 248 20.23 -9.27 6.60
N GLU A 249 20.84 -9.68 5.48
CA GLU A 249 22.16 -9.21 5.10
C GLU A 249 22.11 -7.74 4.64
N ILE A 250 21.23 -7.39 3.70
CA ILE A 250 21.14 -6.01 3.20
C ILE A 250 20.70 -5.02 4.28
N TYR A 251 19.85 -5.45 5.24
CA TYR A 251 19.40 -4.62 6.36
C TYR A 251 20.29 -4.74 7.61
N LYS A 252 21.52 -5.24 7.49
CA LYS A 252 22.48 -5.28 8.59
C LYS A 252 22.65 -3.89 9.20
N GLY A 253 22.57 -3.83 10.54
CA GLY A 253 22.55 -2.58 11.32
C GLY A 253 21.16 -2.16 11.81
N ALA A 254 20.08 -2.71 11.24
CA ALA A 254 18.73 -2.51 11.76
C ALA A 254 18.42 -3.45 12.95
N LYS A 255 17.52 -3.01 13.83
CA LYS A 255 16.85 -3.89 14.78
C LYS A 255 15.74 -4.65 14.07
N PHE A 256 15.70 -5.98 14.20
CA PHE A 256 14.70 -6.82 13.57
C PHE A 256 13.56 -7.19 14.52
N LYS A 257 12.32 -7.00 14.06
CA LYS A 257 11.12 -7.56 14.67
C LYS A 257 10.49 -8.56 13.70
N ARG A 258 10.26 -9.79 14.15
CA ARG A 258 9.60 -10.82 13.36
C ARG A 258 8.10 -10.79 13.62
N VAL A 259 7.30 -10.88 12.56
CA VAL A 259 5.86 -11.00 12.64
C VAL A 259 5.39 -12.21 11.81
N LYS A 260 4.39 -12.93 12.32
CA LYS A 260 3.79 -14.05 11.59
C LYS A 260 2.54 -13.54 10.90
N VAL A 261 2.54 -13.52 9.57
CA VAL A 261 1.40 -13.08 8.76
C VAL A 261 0.80 -14.26 8.02
N GLN A 262 -0.51 -14.38 8.08
CA GLN A 262 -1.24 -15.34 7.27
C GLN A 262 -1.49 -14.73 5.89
N ARG A 263 -0.88 -15.28 4.83
CA ARG A 263 -1.16 -14.83 3.46
C ARG A 263 -2.62 -15.10 3.10
N SER A 264 -3.31 -14.08 2.62
CA SER A 264 -4.69 -14.16 2.15
C SER A 264 -4.80 -14.48 0.65
N ILE A 265 -3.69 -14.45 -0.10
CA ILE A 265 -3.65 -14.68 -1.55
C ILE A 265 -2.78 -15.89 -1.82
N SER A 266 -3.41 -17.03 -2.11
CA SER A 266 -2.82 -18.24 -2.71
C SER A 266 -3.78 -18.76 -3.75
N GLN A 267 -3.27 -19.24 -4.88
CA GLN A 267 -4.08 -19.89 -5.94
C GLN A 267 -4.75 -21.19 -5.49
N SER A 268 -4.31 -21.79 -4.38
CA SER A 268 -4.96 -22.96 -3.77
C SER A 268 -5.15 -22.75 -2.27
N SER A 269 -6.33 -23.08 -1.77
CA SER A 269 -6.70 -23.00 -0.34
C SER A 269 -5.86 -23.90 0.57
N GLU A 270 -5.25 -24.97 0.02
CA GLU A 270 -4.50 -25.99 0.76
C GLU A 270 -3.04 -25.61 1.07
N LYS A 271 -2.48 -24.56 0.41
CA LYS A 271 -1.08 -24.15 0.59
C LYS A 271 -0.91 -22.82 1.32
N ARG A 272 -1.75 -22.53 2.32
CA ARG A 272 -1.58 -21.33 3.16
C ARG A 272 -0.45 -21.49 4.16
N VAL A 273 0.79 -21.42 3.71
CA VAL A 273 1.96 -21.43 4.58
C VAL A 273 2.07 -20.07 5.28
N LYS A 274 2.24 -20.10 6.61
CA LYS A 274 2.56 -18.90 7.38
C LYS A 274 3.95 -18.43 7.00
N VAL A 275 4.04 -17.32 6.27
CA VAL A 275 5.35 -16.72 5.91
C VAL A 275 5.80 -15.81 7.04
N LYS A 276 7.07 -15.91 7.39
CA LYS A 276 7.70 -15.00 8.37
C LYS A 276 8.00 -13.68 7.67
N GLU A 277 7.42 -12.61 8.17
CA GLU A 277 7.77 -11.25 7.76
C GLU A 277 8.75 -10.62 8.76
N LEU A 278 9.60 -9.78 8.23
CA LEU A 278 10.60 -9.02 8.95
C LEU A 278 10.22 -7.54 8.94
N ILE A 279 10.26 -6.91 10.09
CA ILE A 279 10.27 -5.45 10.20
C ILE A 279 11.68 -5.05 10.60
N ALA A 280 12.42 -4.41 9.69
CA ALA A 280 13.75 -3.85 9.93
C ALA A 280 13.59 -2.39 10.39
N ILE A 281 14.23 -2.05 11.52
CA ILE A 281 14.09 -0.74 12.17
C ILE A 281 15.48 -0.11 12.28
N PHE A 282 15.77 0.87 11.43
CA PHE A 282 16.93 1.75 11.54
C PHE A 282 16.51 2.93 12.43
N LYS A 283 17.15 3.08 13.57
CA LYS A 283 16.85 4.18 14.51
C LYS A 283 17.77 5.35 14.27
N GLY A 284 17.19 6.48 13.91
CA GLY A 284 17.85 7.77 13.86
C GLY A 284 17.74 8.52 15.19
#